data_0d65a012d7aedb81fa761a642f52542e
#
_entry.id   0d65a012d7aedb81fa761a642f52542e
#
_cell.length_a   1.000
_cell.length_b   1.000
_cell.length_c   1.000
_cell.angle_alpha   90.00
_cell.angle_beta   90.00
_cell.angle_gamma   90.00
#
_symmetry.space_group_name_H-M   'P 1'
#
loop_
_entity.id
_entity.type
_entity.pdbx_description
1 polymer ?
#
loop_
_entity_poly.entity_id
_entity_poly.type
_entity_poly.pdbx_seq_one_letter_code
_entity_poly.pdbx_strand_id
1 'polypeptide(L)'
;MKNIVFKWLLYLVVLFIQVGLIIAVFGVNYLTGTKAGVYRHVYTRRMQYAEGIYSPSHLLWQSIFAACFFILLMILLRYAWKKERNRFYKVQVALASLLSLFIIVVIRSNFFTNMLAYPYMIMVFEIILVIQIIIVIVLSFNKKTIR
;
A
#
# COMPACT_ATOMS: atom_id res chain seq x y z
N MET A 1 6.22 -30.16 7.74
CA MET A 1 7.21 -29.38 6.98
C MET A 1 6.65 -28.76 5.69
N LYS A 2 5.99 -29.50 4.82
CA LYS A 2 5.43 -28.97 3.55
C LYS A 2 4.56 -27.70 3.71
N ASN A 3 3.72 -27.61 4.73
CA ASN A 3 2.82 -26.48 4.96
C ASN A 3 3.55 -25.19 5.40
N ILE A 4 4.71 -25.29 6.03
CA ILE A 4 5.49 -24.13 6.48
C ILE A 4 6.23 -23.52 5.28
N VAL A 5 6.88 -24.36 4.48
CA VAL A 5 7.58 -23.93 3.25
C VAL A 5 6.61 -23.27 2.27
N PHE A 6 5.42 -23.87 2.07
CA PHE A 6 4.39 -23.31 1.19
C PHE A 6 3.92 -21.93 1.66
N LYS A 7 3.73 -21.71 2.97
CA LYS A 7 3.35 -20.40 3.51
C LYS A 7 4.44 -19.35 3.29
N TRP A 8 5.69 -19.69 3.54
CA TRP A 8 6.82 -18.78 3.29
C TRP A 8 6.93 -18.41 1.81
N LEU A 9 6.76 -19.38 0.92
CA LEU A 9 6.76 -19.14 -0.53
C LEU A 9 5.65 -18.17 -0.93
N LEU A 10 4.44 -18.34 -0.38
CA LEU A 10 3.30 -17.48 -0.68
C LEU A 10 3.56 -16.04 -0.22
N TYR A 11 4.10 -15.82 0.98
CA TYR A 11 4.47 -14.48 1.44
C TYR A 11 5.56 -13.84 0.59
N LEU A 12 6.51 -14.63 0.12
CA LEU A 12 7.58 -14.17 -0.74
C LEU A 12 7.03 -13.74 -2.11
N VAL A 13 6.11 -14.51 -2.68
CA VAL A 13 5.42 -14.14 -3.94
C VAL A 13 4.64 -12.84 -3.77
N VAL A 14 3.89 -12.68 -2.68
CA VAL A 14 3.15 -11.44 -2.42
C VAL A 14 4.08 -10.25 -2.27
N LEU A 15 5.20 -10.41 -1.59
CA LEU A 15 6.22 -9.37 -1.46
C LEU A 15 6.79 -8.97 -2.82
N PHE A 16 7.09 -9.94 -3.70
CA PHE A 16 7.52 -9.65 -5.07
C PHE A 16 6.47 -8.87 -5.87
N ILE A 17 5.19 -9.21 -5.72
CA ILE A 17 4.10 -8.48 -6.37
C ILE A 17 4.06 -7.03 -5.87
N GLN A 18 4.14 -6.81 -4.56
CA GLN A 18 4.13 -5.47 -3.97
C GLN A 18 5.31 -4.62 -4.45
N VAL A 19 6.52 -5.17 -4.44
CA VAL A 19 7.73 -4.48 -4.93
C VAL A 19 7.61 -4.22 -6.44
N GLY A 20 7.12 -5.20 -7.20
CA GLY A 20 6.89 -5.05 -8.65
C GLY A 20 5.92 -3.92 -8.97
N LEU A 21 4.84 -3.77 -8.22
CA LEU A 21 3.88 -2.68 -8.38
C LEU A 21 4.51 -1.30 -8.11
N ILE A 22 5.34 -1.20 -7.06
CA ILE A 22 6.06 0.03 -6.76
C ILE A 22 7.03 0.39 -7.89
N ILE A 23 7.83 -0.55 -8.35
CA ILE A 23 8.76 -0.35 -9.47
C ILE A 23 7.98 0.05 -10.73
N ALA A 24 6.86 -0.60 -11.01
CA ALA A 24 6.05 -0.31 -12.18
C ALA A 24 5.52 1.14 -12.18
N VAL A 25 4.99 1.64 -11.06
CA VAL A 25 4.45 3.00 -11.01
C VAL A 25 5.54 4.07 -11.12
N PHE A 26 6.70 3.87 -10.52
CA PHE A 26 7.84 4.77 -10.72
C PHE A 26 8.40 4.67 -12.15
N GLY A 27 8.39 3.47 -12.75
CA GLY A 27 8.74 3.27 -14.16
C GLY A 27 7.79 4.00 -15.09
N VAL A 28 6.48 3.95 -14.86
CA VAL A 28 5.49 4.74 -15.62
C VAL A 28 5.80 6.24 -15.50
N ASN A 29 6.06 6.73 -14.29
CA ASN A 29 6.40 8.14 -14.08
C ASN A 29 7.68 8.55 -14.85
N TYR A 30 8.70 7.69 -14.85
CA TYR A 30 9.93 7.92 -15.63
C TYR A 30 9.64 7.94 -17.14
N LEU A 31 8.84 7.01 -17.64
CA LEU A 31 8.47 6.92 -19.05
C LEU A 31 7.65 8.12 -19.53
N THR A 32 6.90 8.78 -18.66
CA THR A 32 6.20 10.03 -19.03
C THR A 32 7.17 11.15 -19.44
N GLY A 33 8.38 11.17 -18.87
CA GLY A 33 9.42 12.13 -19.24
C GLY A 33 10.17 11.80 -20.54
N THR A 34 10.11 10.53 -21.00
CA THR A 34 10.93 10.05 -22.13
C THR A 34 10.14 9.66 -23.36
N LYS A 35 8.86 9.27 -23.21
CA LYS A 35 8.01 8.77 -24.30
C LYS A 35 6.74 9.58 -24.44
N ALA A 36 6.62 10.34 -25.55
CA ALA A 36 5.48 11.22 -25.83
C ALA A 36 4.12 10.48 -25.82
N GLY A 37 4.06 9.25 -26.30
CA GLY A 37 2.83 8.43 -26.26
C GLY A 37 2.39 8.10 -24.83
N VAL A 38 3.33 7.75 -23.97
CA VAL A 38 3.07 7.46 -22.54
C VAL A 38 2.63 8.75 -21.83
N TYR A 39 3.32 9.86 -22.08
CA TYR A 39 2.94 11.15 -21.55
C TYR A 39 1.49 11.51 -21.86
N ARG A 40 1.10 11.45 -23.14
CA ARG A 40 -0.25 11.79 -23.59
C ARG A 40 -1.31 10.91 -22.93
N HIS A 41 -1.07 9.61 -22.83
CA HIS A 41 -1.99 8.67 -22.21
C HIS A 41 -2.14 8.93 -20.71
N VAL A 42 -1.03 9.07 -19.98
CA VAL A 42 -1.03 9.30 -18.54
C VAL A 42 -1.65 10.68 -18.22
N TYR A 43 -1.35 11.70 -19.01
CA TYR A 43 -1.94 13.04 -18.86
C TYR A 43 -3.48 13.01 -19.01
N THR A 44 -4.00 12.39 -20.06
CA THR A 44 -5.44 12.27 -20.27
C THR A 44 -6.12 11.54 -19.12
N ARG A 45 -5.53 10.42 -18.66
CA ARG A 45 -6.05 9.68 -17.53
C ARG A 45 -5.98 10.45 -16.22
N ARG A 46 -4.91 11.20 -16.00
CA ARG A 46 -4.78 12.07 -14.83
C ARG A 46 -5.93 13.07 -14.74
N MET A 47 -6.29 13.71 -15.84
CA MET A 47 -7.41 14.65 -15.88
C MET A 47 -8.73 13.97 -15.55
N GLN A 48 -9.00 12.81 -16.14
CA GLN A 48 -10.22 12.03 -15.86
C GLN A 48 -10.29 11.60 -14.38
N TYR A 49 -9.19 11.16 -13.78
CA TYR A 49 -9.14 10.77 -12.37
C TYR A 49 -9.27 11.97 -11.43
N ALA A 50 -8.72 13.12 -11.78
CA ALA A 50 -8.82 14.34 -10.99
C ALA A 50 -10.25 14.89 -10.91
N GLU A 51 -11.05 14.70 -11.95
CA GLU A 51 -12.48 15.05 -11.96
C GLU A 51 -13.36 13.99 -11.27
N GLY A 52 -12.86 12.75 -11.12
CA GLY A 52 -13.59 11.63 -10.55
C GLY A 52 -13.08 11.20 -9.17
N ILE A 53 -12.48 10.01 -9.12
CA ILE A 53 -12.11 9.30 -7.89
C ILE A 53 -11.07 10.07 -7.05
N TYR A 54 -10.19 10.85 -7.69
CA TYR A 54 -9.14 11.62 -7.03
C TYR A 54 -9.42 13.13 -7.06
N SER A 55 -10.68 13.52 -7.03
CA SER A 55 -11.07 14.92 -6.79
C SER A 55 -10.63 15.38 -5.40
N PRO A 56 -10.44 16.69 -5.16
CA PRO A 56 -9.94 17.21 -3.88
C PRO A 56 -10.75 16.73 -2.66
N SER A 57 -12.07 16.62 -2.80
CA SER A 57 -12.96 16.11 -1.76
C SER A 57 -12.75 14.62 -1.47
N HIS A 58 -12.62 13.80 -2.51
CA HIS A 58 -12.35 12.36 -2.35
C HIS A 58 -10.95 12.10 -1.78
N LEU A 59 -9.93 12.85 -2.20
CA LEU A 59 -8.59 12.75 -1.63
C LEU A 59 -8.57 13.09 -0.13
N LEU A 60 -9.39 14.06 0.28
CA LEU A 60 -9.53 14.39 1.69
C LEU A 60 -10.12 13.20 2.46
N TRP A 61 -11.20 12.59 1.96
CA TRP A 61 -11.78 11.40 2.57
C TRP A 61 -10.81 10.22 2.59
N GLN A 62 -10.10 9.95 1.51
CA GLN A 62 -9.07 8.90 1.46
C GLN A 62 -7.98 9.14 2.51
N SER A 63 -7.53 10.37 2.71
CA SER A 63 -6.55 10.69 3.74
C SER A 63 -7.07 10.48 5.16
N ILE A 64 -8.36 10.77 5.41
CA ILE A 64 -9.02 10.52 6.70
C ILE A 64 -9.12 9.01 6.94
N PHE A 65 -9.56 8.23 5.96
CA PHE A 65 -9.62 6.77 6.06
C PHE A 65 -8.23 6.17 6.33
N ALA A 66 -7.21 6.63 5.62
CA ALA A 66 -5.83 6.18 5.85
C ALA A 66 -5.36 6.51 7.27
N ALA A 67 -5.71 7.69 7.81
CA ALA A 67 -5.39 8.07 9.20
C ALA A 67 -6.12 7.17 10.22
N CYS A 68 -7.39 6.87 10.00
CA CYS A 68 -8.15 5.94 10.83
C CYS A 68 -7.53 4.53 10.82
N PHE A 69 -7.15 4.02 9.63
CA PHE A 69 -6.46 2.74 9.50
C PHE A 69 -5.11 2.75 10.21
N PHE A 70 -4.35 3.83 10.10
CA PHE A 70 -3.08 3.97 10.82
C PHE A 70 -3.26 3.84 12.33
N ILE A 71 -4.22 4.57 12.91
CA ILE A 71 -4.51 4.51 14.35
C ILE A 71 -4.93 3.10 14.77
N LEU A 72 -5.82 2.46 14.00
CA LEU A 72 -6.31 1.10 14.28
C LEU A 72 -5.15 0.09 14.21
N LEU A 73 -4.27 0.18 13.23
CA LEU A 73 -3.10 -0.68 13.09
C LEU A 73 -2.08 -0.46 14.21
N MET A 74 -1.91 0.77 14.69
CA MET A 74 -1.07 1.06 15.86
C MET A 74 -1.61 0.45 17.15
N ILE A 75 -2.94 0.48 17.35
CA ILE A 75 -3.60 -0.20 18.47
C ILE A 75 -3.38 -1.72 18.37
N LEU A 76 -3.56 -2.30 17.17
CA LEU A 76 -3.30 -3.72 16.92
C LEU A 76 -1.84 -4.10 17.18
N LEU A 77 -0.90 -3.24 16.80
CA LEU A 77 0.52 -3.44 17.05
C LEU A 77 0.83 -3.46 18.54
N ARG A 78 0.30 -2.51 19.32
CA ARG A 78 0.43 -2.50 20.78
C ARG A 78 -0.16 -3.76 21.41
N TYR A 79 -1.33 -4.17 20.96
CA TYR A 79 -1.96 -5.41 21.43
C TYR A 79 -1.11 -6.64 21.11
N ALA A 80 -0.53 -6.70 19.90
CA ALA A 80 0.37 -7.79 19.50
C ALA A 80 1.65 -7.85 20.34
N TRP A 81 2.15 -6.70 20.77
CA TRP A 81 3.30 -6.63 21.67
C TRP A 81 2.92 -7.11 23.07
N LYS A 82 1.81 -6.67 23.62
CA LYS A 82 1.34 -7.04 24.97
C LYS A 82 1.00 -8.54 25.08
N LYS A 83 0.51 -9.16 24.00
CA LYS A 83 0.18 -10.61 23.95
C LYS A 83 1.32 -11.48 23.44
N GLU A 84 2.53 -10.97 23.34
CA GLU A 84 3.72 -11.71 22.86
C GLU A 84 3.48 -12.49 21.55
N ARG A 85 2.70 -11.87 20.64
CA ARG A 85 2.46 -12.44 19.32
C ARG A 85 3.78 -12.65 18.57
N ASN A 86 3.76 -13.59 17.62
CA ASN A 86 4.90 -13.91 16.78
C ASN A 86 5.54 -12.67 16.14
N ARG A 87 6.88 -12.64 16.07
CA ARG A 87 7.67 -11.56 15.46
C ARG A 87 7.20 -11.25 14.04
N PHE A 88 6.92 -12.28 13.23
CA PHE A 88 6.44 -12.11 11.86
C PHE A 88 5.12 -11.33 11.80
N TYR A 89 4.14 -11.65 12.66
CA TYR A 89 2.90 -10.91 12.74
C TYR A 89 3.11 -9.44 13.10
N LYS A 90 3.99 -9.16 14.08
CA LYS A 90 4.31 -7.78 14.50
C LYS A 90 4.92 -6.98 13.35
N VAL A 91 5.83 -7.58 12.59
CA VAL A 91 6.44 -6.95 11.41
C VAL A 91 5.41 -6.64 10.35
N GLN A 92 4.48 -7.56 10.06
CA GLN A 92 3.43 -7.33 9.06
C GLN A 92 2.47 -6.20 9.45
N VAL A 93 2.09 -6.13 10.73
CA VAL A 93 1.26 -5.02 11.24
C VAL A 93 2.03 -3.69 11.19
N ALA A 94 3.30 -3.68 11.53
CA ALA A 94 4.15 -2.50 11.44
C ALA A 94 4.29 -2.02 9.98
N LEU A 95 4.51 -2.92 9.03
CA LEU A 95 4.55 -2.60 7.60
C LEU A 95 3.22 -2.01 7.12
N ALA A 96 2.08 -2.60 7.52
CA ALA A 96 0.77 -2.07 7.18
C ALA A 96 0.56 -0.65 7.74
N SER A 97 0.98 -0.37 8.98
CA SER A 97 0.88 0.95 9.59
C SER A 97 1.75 1.99 8.87
N LEU A 98 2.99 1.62 8.51
CA LEU A 98 3.88 2.47 7.73
C LEU A 98 3.32 2.78 6.34
N LEU A 99 2.74 1.79 5.66
CA LEU A 99 2.08 1.99 4.36
C LEU A 99 0.89 2.95 4.47
N SER A 100 0.07 2.81 5.50
CA SER A 100 -1.06 3.69 5.73
C SER A 100 -0.62 5.14 5.95
N LEU A 101 0.43 5.35 6.74
CA LEU A 101 1.06 6.68 6.92
C LEU A 101 1.63 7.21 5.61
N PHE A 102 2.29 6.35 4.83
CA PHE A 102 2.90 6.73 3.55
C PHE A 102 1.86 7.18 2.52
N ILE A 103 0.67 6.57 2.49
CA ILE A 103 -0.45 7.02 1.64
C ILE A 103 -0.83 8.47 1.96
N ILE A 104 -0.90 8.84 3.24
CA ILE A 104 -1.19 10.22 3.65
C ILE A 104 -0.11 11.17 3.11
N VAL A 105 1.16 10.77 3.20
CA VAL A 105 2.29 11.54 2.67
C VAL A 105 2.18 11.69 1.16
N VAL A 106 1.85 10.63 0.43
CA VAL A 106 1.66 10.66 -1.03
C VAL A 106 0.52 11.61 -1.41
N ILE A 107 -0.60 11.59 -0.70
CA ILE A 107 -1.75 12.45 -0.98
C ILE A 107 -1.43 13.92 -0.69
N ARG A 108 -0.68 14.22 0.37
CA ARG A 108 -0.47 15.59 0.86
C ARG A 108 0.82 16.25 0.38
N SER A 109 1.81 15.48 -0.05
CA SER A 109 3.11 16.03 -0.43
C SER A 109 3.10 16.64 -1.83
N ASN A 110 3.56 17.89 -1.95
CA ASN A 110 3.74 18.57 -3.22
C ASN A 110 4.69 17.83 -4.18
N PHE A 111 5.61 17.04 -3.64
CA PHE A 111 6.52 16.22 -4.45
C PHE A 111 5.74 15.22 -5.32
N PHE A 112 4.79 14.51 -4.71
CA PHE A 112 3.98 13.51 -5.42
C PHE A 112 2.88 14.16 -6.28
N THR A 113 2.22 15.20 -5.78
CA THR A 113 1.13 15.86 -6.51
C THR A 113 1.59 16.49 -7.82
N ASN A 114 2.85 16.88 -7.92
CA ASN A 114 3.43 17.41 -9.15
C ASN A 114 3.80 16.32 -10.18
N MET A 115 3.86 15.05 -9.78
CA MET A 115 4.16 13.96 -10.70
C MET A 115 2.96 13.66 -11.62
N LEU A 116 3.22 13.42 -12.91
CA LEU A 116 2.18 13.04 -13.86
C LEU A 116 1.47 11.74 -13.48
N ALA A 117 2.21 10.78 -12.99
CA ALA A 117 1.69 9.48 -12.54
C ALA A 117 1.04 9.51 -11.14
N TYR A 118 0.79 10.69 -10.55
CA TYR A 118 0.24 10.85 -9.21
C TYR A 118 -1.01 9.99 -8.92
N PRO A 119 -2.05 9.94 -9.77
CA PRO A 119 -3.22 9.09 -9.50
C PRO A 119 -2.86 7.61 -9.46
N TYR A 120 -1.95 7.17 -10.32
CA TYR A 120 -1.47 5.78 -10.34
C TYR A 120 -0.68 5.43 -9.09
N MET A 121 0.08 6.39 -8.53
CA MET A 121 0.80 6.20 -7.28
C MET A 121 -0.17 5.94 -6.12
N ILE A 122 -1.20 6.78 -5.97
CA ILE A 122 -2.22 6.58 -4.93
C ILE A 122 -2.86 5.20 -5.10
N MET A 123 -3.34 4.86 -6.29
CA MET A 123 -3.97 3.58 -6.58
C MET A 123 -3.08 2.38 -6.23
N VAL A 124 -1.82 2.42 -6.60
CA VAL A 124 -0.87 1.32 -6.32
C VAL A 124 -0.64 1.17 -4.81
N PHE A 125 -0.43 2.27 -4.07
CA PHE A 125 -0.22 2.18 -2.63
C PHE A 125 -1.48 1.75 -1.87
N GLU A 126 -2.67 2.14 -2.34
CA GLU A 126 -3.95 1.65 -1.80
C GLU A 126 -4.10 0.14 -2.02
N ILE A 127 -3.80 -0.37 -3.22
CA ILE A 127 -3.82 -1.82 -3.52
C ILE A 127 -2.83 -2.57 -2.62
N ILE A 128 -1.61 -2.07 -2.47
CA ILE A 128 -0.60 -2.68 -1.61
C ILE A 128 -1.07 -2.70 -0.15
N LEU A 129 -1.71 -1.62 0.33
CA LEU A 129 -2.26 -1.57 1.68
C LEU A 129 -3.36 -2.61 1.88
N VAL A 130 -4.28 -2.76 0.92
CA VAL A 130 -5.34 -3.79 0.98
C VAL A 130 -4.74 -5.18 1.05
N ILE A 131 -3.75 -5.50 0.20
CA ILE A 131 -3.04 -6.77 0.23
C ILE A 131 -2.40 -6.99 1.61
N GLN A 132 -1.76 -5.97 2.16
CA GLN A 132 -1.10 -6.05 3.47
C GLN A 132 -2.09 -6.26 4.61
N ILE A 133 -3.26 -5.62 4.57
CA ILE A 133 -4.33 -5.81 5.54
C ILE A 133 -4.85 -7.26 5.48
N ILE A 134 -5.05 -7.80 4.28
CA ILE A 134 -5.47 -9.20 4.11
C ILE A 134 -4.45 -10.15 4.76
N ILE A 135 -3.16 -9.93 4.56
CA ILE A 135 -2.09 -10.73 5.20
C ILE A 135 -2.21 -10.66 6.73
N VAL A 136 -2.39 -9.46 7.29
CA VAL A 136 -2.53 -9.25 8.74
C VAL A 136 -3.76 -9.99 9.27
N ILE A 137 -4.88 -9.95 8.56
CA ILE A 137 -6.12 -10.64 8.94
C ILE A 137 -5.89 -12.15 8.92
N VAL A 138 -5.35 -12.71 7.84
CA VAL A 138 -5.06 -14.14 7.71
C VAL A 138 -4.13 -14.63 8.83
N LEU A 139 -3.09 -13.86 9.15
CA LEU A 139 -2.18 -14.17 10.25
C LEU A 139 -2.83 -14.04 11.63
N SER A 140 -3.82 -13.16 11.78
CA SER A 140 -4.56 -13.00 13.04
C SER A 140 -5.39 -14.24 13.37
N PHE A 141 -6.02 -14.85 12.37
CA PHE A 141 -6.81 -16.07 12.53
C PHE A 141 -5.93 -17.31 12.71
N ASN A 142 -4.74 -17.36 12.12
CA ASN A 142 -3.83 -18.51 12.22
C ASN A 142 -2.98 -18.46 13.51
N LYS A 143 -3.62 -18.56 14.69
CA LYS A 143 -2.95 -18.56 16.00
C LYS A 143 -1.91 -19.68 16.20
N LYS A 144 -2.01 -20.80 15.48
CA LYS A 144 -1.27 -22.05 15.71
C LYS A 144 -0.02 -22.28 14.88
N THR A 145 0.35 -21.42 13.93
CA THR A 145 1.17 -21.93 12.82
C THR A 145 2.64 -21.49 12.81
N ILE A 146 3.09 -20.61 13.70
CA ILE A 146 4.52 -20.24 13.73
C ILE A 146 4.92 -20.02 15.20
N ARG A 147 5.15 -21.11 15.90
CA ARG A 147 6.02 -21.18 17.08
C ARG A 147 7.40 -21.54 16.62
#